data_f41a549eaab6ebd9a290d858eb5337ee
#
_entry.id   f41a549eaab6ebd9a290d858eb5337ee
#
_cell.length_a   1.000
_cell.length_b   1.000
_cell.length_c   1.000
_cell.angle_alpha   90.00
_cell.angle_beta   90.00
_cell.angle_gamma   90.00
#
_symmetry.space_group_name_H-M   'P 1'
#
loop_
_entity.id
_entity.type
_entity.pdbx_description
1 polymer ?
#
loop_
_entity_poly.entity_id
_entity_poly.type
_entity_poly.pdbx_seq_one_letter_code
_entity_poly.pdbx_strand_id
1 'polypeptide(L)'
;MLFRSEDSSLIEQIADHISYRGKSQMSVEAIQDAIELELMKSARKDVAQKYIAYRNQRNIARKAKTRDVFMSIVNAKNNDITRENANMNADTPAGMMMKFASETTKPFVDDYLLSQDVRDSVMHNYIHIHDKDYYPTKSLTCVQHPLDVILEHGFTAGHGSSRPAKRIETAAVLACISLETCQNEMHGGQAIPAFDFYLAPYVRMSYKEEVKNLEKLTGEDLSDLYDIAIDDYLEKDLAGLEGKARLEQHAINKTVNRVHQAMEAFIHRSEERR
;
A
#
# COMPACT_ATOMS: atom_id res chain seq x y z
N MET A 1 -12.25 41.87 -1.44
CA MET A 1 -12.68 42.75 -0.33
C MET A 1 -14.21 42.83 -0.32
N LEU A 2 -14.88 42.01 0.47
CA LEU A 2 -16.35 41.90 0.48
C LEU A 2 -17.00 42.61 1.67
N PHE A 3 -16.22 43.11 2.63
CA PHE A 3 -16.72 43.71 3.85
C PHE A 3 -16.09 45.08 4.07
N ARG A 4 -16.92 46.07 4.30
CA ARG A 4 -16.50 47.39 4.81
C ARG A 4 -16.40 47.31 6.36
N SER A 5 -15.74 48.27 6.98
CA SER A 5 -15.54 48.33 8.45
C SER A 5 -16.83 48.24 9.29
N GLU A 6 -17.95 48.63 8.71
CA GLU A 6 -19.29 48.55 9.32
C GLU A 6 -19.83 47.11 9.41
N ASP A 7 -19.27 46.18 8.66
CA ASP A 7 -19.70 44.77 8.63
C ASP A 7 -18.94 43.93 9.68
N SER A 8 -17.88 44.46 10.32
CA SER A 8 -17.07 43.74 11.32
C SER A 8 -17.88 43.35 12.53
N SER A 9 -18.75 44.24 13.02
CA SER A 9 -19.62 43.96 14.18
C SER A 9 -20.67 42.87 13.90
N LEU A 10 -21.19 42.79 12.67
CA LEU A 10 -22.11 41.75 12.25
C LEU A 10 -21.41 40.39 12.15
N ILE A 11 -20.15 40.37 11.65
CA ILE A 11 -19.35 39.14 11.57
C ILE A 11 -19.07 38.61 12.97
N GLU A 12 -18.65 39.47 13.91
CA GLU A 12 -18.38 39.08 15.29
C GLU A 12 -19.64 38.56 15.99
N GLN A 13 -20.78 39.22 15.83
CA GLN A 13 -22.06 38.77 16.39
C GLN A 13 -22.47 37.39 15.85
N ILE A 14 -22.29 37.13 14.55
CA ILE A 14 -22.60 35.84 13.92
C ILE A 14 -21.62 34.76 14.43
N ALA A 15 -20.33 35.07 14.50
CA ALA A 15 -19.32 34.16 15.00
C ALA A 15 -19.56 33.75 16.45
N ASP A 16 -19.86 34.74 17.32
CA ASP A 16 -20.20 34.51 18.74
C ASP A 16 -21.45 33.66 18.89
N HIS A 17 -22.49 33.94 18.09
CA HIS A 17 -23.76 33.22 18.17
C HIS A 17 -23.61 31.77 17.75
N ILE A 18 -22.80 31.48 16.69
CA ILE A 18 -22.51 30.13 16.24
C ILE A 18 -21.64 29.40 17.25
N SER A 19 -20.62 30.07 17.81
CA SER A 19 -19.74 29.51 18.84
C SER A 19 -20.50 29.15 20.11
N TYR A 20 -21.43 29.99 20.55
CA TYR A 20 -22.25 29.76 21.72
C TYR A 20 -23.26 28.61 21.56
N ARG A 21 -23.81 28.41 20.35
CA ARG A 21 -24.71 27.29 20.02
C ARG A 21 -23.99 26.02 19.66
N GLY A 22 -22.69 26.10 19.36
CA GLY A 22 -21.90 24.98 18.86
C GLY A 22 -21.79 23.84 19.87
N LYS A 23 -22.19 22.65 19.47
CA LYS A 23 -21.68 21.41 20.05
C LYS A 23 -20.17 21.40 19.82
N SER A 24 -19.42 20.66 20.62
CA SER A 24 -17.94 20.58 20.52
C SER A 24 -17.39 20.22 19.13
N GLN A 25 -18.23 19.77 18.20
CA GLN A 25 -17.91 19.53 16.80
C GLN A 25 -19.12 19.86 15.91
N MET A 26 -18.91 20.71 14.91
CA MET A 26 -19.88 21.01 13.86
C MET A 26 -19.25 20.69 12.49
N SER A 27 -20.04 20.16 11.56
CA SER A 27 -19.59 20.02 10.16
C SER A 27 -19.47 21.40 9.50
N VAL A 28 -18.65 21.51 8.48
CA VAL A 28 -18.49 22.76 7.71
C VAL A 28 -19.82 23.21 7.11
N GLU A 29 -20.62 22.27 6.63
CA GLU A 29 -21.96 22.53 6.10
C GLU A 29 -22.89 23.09 7.18
N ALA A 30 -22.88 22.52 8.37
CA ALA A 30 -23.69 23.00 9.50
C ALA A 30 -23.29 24.42 9.93
N ILE A 31 -21.99 24.74 9.90
CA ILE A 31 -21.50 26.10 10.13
C ILE A 31 -21.99 27.06 9.05
N GLN A 32 -21.88 26.65 7.78
CA GLN A 32 -22.33 27.47 6.63
C GLN A 32 -23.85 27.71 6.66
N ASP A 33 -24.62 26.67 7.02
CA ASP A 33 -26.07 26.80 7.18
C ASP A 33 -26.44 27.76 8.32
N ALA A 34 -25.71 27.70 9.43
CA ALA A 34 -25.89 28.59 10.55
C ALA A 34 -25.57 30.05 10.19
N ILE A 35 -24.45 30.28 9.45
CA ILE A 35 -24.10 31.63 8.93
C ILE A 35 -25.19 32.15 8.01
N GLU A 36 -25.68 31.34 7.09
CA GLU A 36 -26.73 31.69 6.14
C GLU A 36 -28.02 32.10 6.89
N LEU A 37 -28.42 31.31 7.90
CA LEU A 37 -29.59 31.56 8.68
C LEU A 37 -29.47 32.87 9.48
N GLU A 38 -28.31 33.16 10.09
CA GLU A 38 -28.10 34.40 10.85
C GLU A 38 -28.05 35.63 9.93
N LEU A 39 -27.41 35.51 8.75
CA LEU A 39 -27.44 36.58 7.76
C LEU A 39 -28.86 36.86 7.24
N MET A 40 -29.67 35.82 7.07
CA MET A 40 -31.09 35.97 6.69
C MET A 40 -31.94 36.62 7.75
N LYS A 41 -31.60 36.49 9.06
CA LYS A 41 -32.27 37.18 10.14
C LYS A 41 -31.82 38.65 10.26
N SER A 42 -30.61 38.97 9.86
CA SER A 42 -30.05 40.33 9.96
C SER A 42 -30.78 41.32 9.05
N ALA A 43 -30.60 42.61 9.28
CA ALA A 43 -31.09 43.67 8.40
C ALA A 43 -30.37 43.71 7.03
N ARG A 44 -29.20 43.08 6.94
CA ARG A 44 -28.33 43.08 5.76
C ARG A 44 -28.68 41.93 4.76
N LYS A 45 -29.87 42.00 4.21
CA LYS A 45 -30.34 41.04 3.21
C LYS A 45 -29.48 41.00 1.95
N ASP A 46 -28.85 42.10 1.60
CA ASP A 46 -27.89 42.22 0.52
C ASP A 46 -26.64 41.33 0.72
N VAL A 47 -26.13 41.27 1.95
CA VAL A 47 -25.01 40.42 2.33
C VAL A 47 -25.44 38.95 2.33
N ALA A 48 -26.63 38.65 2.86
CA ALA A 48 -27.18 37.28 2.83
C ALA A 48 -27.29 36.72 1.39
N GLN A 49 -27.87 37.51 0.47
CA GLN A 49 -27.98 37.12 -0.94
C GLN A 49 -26.62 36.88 -1.59
N LYS A 50 -25.64 37.74 -1.36
CA LYS A 50 -24.27 37.57 -1.88
C LYS A 50 -23.60 36.31 -1.31
N TYR A 51 -23.79 36.04 -0.04
CA TYR A 51 -23.23 34.85 0.61
C TYR A 51 -23.82 33.55 0.03
N ILE A 52 -25.16 33.52 -0.10
CA ILE A 52 -25.87 32.37 -0.68
C ILE A 52 -25.43 32.14 -2.14
N ALA A 53 -25.37 33.21 -2.94
CA ALA A 53 -24.92 33.13 -4.32
C ALA A 53 -23.47 32.63 -4.43
N TYR A 54 -22.57 33.16 -3.61
CA TYR A 54 -21.17 32.71 -3.52
C TYR A 54 -21.06 31.25 -3.13
N ARG A 55 -21.78 30.81 -2.08
CA ARG A 55 -21.82 29.41 -1.64
C ARG A 55 -22.30 28.49 -2.76
N ASN A 56 -23.37 28.87 -3.44
CA ASN A 56 -23.90 28.09 -4.57
C ASN A 56 -22.91 28.02 -5.74
N GLN A 57 -22.27 29.12 -6.12
CA GLN A 57 -21.24 29.13 -7.14
C GLN A 57 -20.06 28.20 -6.79
N ARG A 58 -19.61 28.23 -5.53
CA ARG A 58 -18.55 27.34 -5.06
C ARG A 58 -18.95 25.88 -5.10
N ASN A 59 -20.18 25.54 -4.75
CA ASN A 59 -20.71 24.17 -4.82
C ASN A 59 -20.84 23.67 -6.27
N ILE A 60 -21.29 24.52 -7.16
CA ILE A 60 -21.37 24.21 -8.62
C ILE A 60 -19.94 24.02 -9.16
N ALA A 61 -19.00 24.89 -8.83
CA ALA A 61 -17.62 24.80 -9.27
C ALA A 61 -16.92 23.51 -8.77
N ARG A 62 -17.18 23.09 -7.52
CA ARG A 62 -16.67 21.82 -7.00
C ARG A 62 -17.24 20.61 -7.75
N LYS A 63 -18.56 20.61 -7.99
CA LYS A 63 -19.22 19.52 -8.75
C LYS A 63 -18.75 19.46 -10.20
N ALA A 64 -18.60 20.62 -10.87
CA ALA A 64 -18.07 20.70 -12.21
C ALA A 64 -16.63 20.17 -12.28
N LYS A 65 -15.75 20.60 -11.35
CA LYS A 65 -14.37 20.14 -11.28
C LYS A 65 -14.28 18.61 -11.13
N THR A 66 -15.10 18.02 -10.26
CA THR A 66 -15.14 16.57 -10.07
C THR A 66 -15.58 15.84 -11.34
N ARG A 67 -16.60 16.36 -12.03
CA ARG A 67 -17.06 15.83 -13.32
C ARG A 67 -15.97 15.93 -14.38
N ASP A 68 -15.32 17.08 -14.49
CA ASP A 68 -14.29 17.33 -15.49
C ASP A 68 -13.06 16.43 -15.27
N VAL A 69 -12.65 16.23 -14.01
CA VAL A 69 -11.60 15.28 -13.65
C VAL A 69 -11.99 13.86 -14.07
N PHE A 70 -13.20 13.42 -13.73
CA PHE A 70 -13.67 12.08 -14.13
C PHE A 70 -13.70 11.91 -15.65
N MET A 71 -14.27 12.87 -16.36
CA MET A 71 -14.37 12.82 -17.82
C MET A 71 -12.99 12.89 -18.50
N SER A 72 -12.03 13.60 -17.94
CA SER A 72 -10.66 13.63 -18.45
C SER A 72 -9.98 12.25 -18.33
N ILE A 73 -10.23 11.52 -17.25
CA ILE A 73 -9.69 10.17 -17.04
C ILE A 73 -10.33 9.17 -18.01
N VAL A 74 -11.67 9.20 -18.13
CA VAL A 74 -12.40 8.24 -18.98
C VAL A 74 -12.11 8.48 -20.47
N ASN A 75 -11.97 9.73 -20.89
CA ASN A 75 -11.74 10.10 -22.29
C ASN A 75 -10.26 10.18 -22.68
N ALA A 76 -9.34 9.96 -21.76
CA ALA A 76 -7.90 9.99 -22.06
C ALA A 76 -7.55 8.91 -23.10
N LYS A 77 -6.65 9.25 -24.03
CA LYS A 77 -6.17 8.29 -25.04
C LYS A 77 -5.14 7.34 -24.44
N ASN A 78 -5.05 6.13 -24.97
CA ASN A 78 -4.17 5.06 -24.44
C ASN A 78 -2.68 5.45 -24.33
N ASN A 79 -2.21 6.45 -25.04
CA ASN A 79 -0.81 6.92 -25.01
C ASN A 79 -0.65 8.23 -24.23
N ASP A 80 -1.63 8.63 -23.44
CA ASP A 80 -1.52 9.86 -22.66
C ASP A 80 -0.68 9.59 -21.41
N ILE A 81 0.46 10.27 -21.31
CA ILE A 81 1.39 10.16 -20.18
C ILE A 81 0.73 10.51 -18.84
N THR A 82 -0.38 11.26 -18.86
CA THR A 82 -1.16 11.58 -17.67
C THR A 82 -1.90 10.37 -17.09
N ARG A 83 -2.04 9.29 -17.86
CA ARG A 83 -2.66 8.03 -17.41
C ARG A 83 -1.68 7.12 -16.69
N GLU A 84 -0.39 7.28 -16.96
CA GLU A 84 0.62 6.39 -16.42
C GLU A 84 1.05 6.84 -15.02
N ASN A 85 1.11 5.86 -14.13
CA ASN A 85 1.70 5.97 -12.81
C ASN A 85 2.43 4.66 -12.54
N ALA A 86 3.61 4.71 -11.96
CA ALA A 86 4.41 3.53 -11.65
C ALA A 86 3.67 2.49 -10.78
N ASN A 87 2.68 2.93 -10.02
CA ASN A 87 1.95 2.11 -9.06
C ASN A 87 0.57 1.66 -9.54
N MET A 88 0.11 2.10 -10.71
CA MET A 88 -1.21 1.70 -11.22
C MET A 88 -1.27 1.72 -12.75
N ASN A 89 -2.02 0.78 -13.32
CA ASN A 89 -2.37 0.79 -14.73
C ASN A 89 -3.72 1.50 -14.92
N ALA A 90 -3.69 2.73 -15.41
CA ALA A 90 -4.87 3.56 -15.60
C ALA A 90 -5.81 3.08 -16.74
N ASP A 91 -5.42 2.08 -17.51
CA ASP A 91 -6.25 1.47 -18.56
C ASP A 91 -7.22 0.41 -18.02
N THR A 92 -7.03 0.00 -16.76
CA THR A 92 -7.95 -0.93 -16.08
C THR A 92 -9.04 -0.17 -15.32
N PRO A 93 -10.23 -0.77 -15.12
CA PRO A 93 -11.28 -0.14 -14.31
C PRO A 93 -10.82 0.24 -12.89
N ALA A 94 -10.05 -0.63 -12.24
CA ALA A 94 -9.47 -0.34 -10.92
C ALA A 94 -8.47 0.81 -10.98
N GLY A 95 -7.61 0.85 -12.00
CA GLY A 95 -6.66 1.94 -12.21
C GLY A 95 -7.34 3.28 -12.48
N MET A 96 -8.44 3.30 -13.25
CA MET A 96 -9.25 4.52 -13.44
C MET A 96 -9.84 5.02 -12.11
N MET A 97 -10.34 4.13 -11.26
CA MET A 97 -10.86 4.49 -9.94
C MET A 97 -9.76 5.03 -9.03
N MET A 98 -8.58 4.41 -9.02
CA MET A 98 -7.42 4.90 -8.26
C MET A 98 -6.97 6.26 -8.78
N LYS A 99 -6.91 6.48 -10.08
CA LYS A 99 -6.57 7.77 -10.69
C LYS A 99 -7.59 8.85 -10.29
N PHE A 100 -8.87 8.54 -10.35
CA PHE A 100 -9.92 9.46 -9.91
C PHE A 100 -9.78 9.80 -8.43
N ALA A 101 -9.54 8.81 -7.57
CA ALA A 101 -9.30 9.02 -6.15
C ALA A 101 -8.09 9.94 -5.93
N SER A 102 -6.96 9.67 -6.59
CA SER A 102 -5.75 10.49 -6.52
C SER A 102 -6.01 11.95 -6.89
N GLU A 103 -6.61 12.21 -8.05
CA GLU A 103 -6.85 13.57 -8.55
C GLU A 103 -7.88 14.35 -7.71
N THR A 104 -8.76 13.67 -6.99
CA THR A 104 -9.71 14.32 -6.08
C THR A 104 -9.15 14.51 -4.68
N THR A 105 -8.27 13.63 -4.23
CA THR A 105 -7.68 13.69 -2.87
C THR A 105 -6.61 14.77 -2.75
N LYS A 106 -5.78 14.98 -3.77
CA LYS A 106 -4.74 16.03 -3.75
C LYS A 106 -5.27 17.42 -3.41
N PRO A 107 -6.32 17.93 -4.08
CA PRO A 107 -6.93 19.20 -3.69
C PRO A 107 -7.55 19.19 -2.30
N PHE A 108 -8.08 18.06 -1.86
CA PHE A 108 -8.61 17.92 -0.49
C PHE A 108 -7.51 18.10 0.55
N VAL A 109 -6.33 17.51 0.33
CA VAL A 109 -5.18 17.69 1.23
C VAL A 109 -4.77 19.16 1.28
N ASP A 110 -4.65 19.80 0.13
CA ASP A 110 -4.26 21.21 0.04
C ASP A 110 -5.27 22.13 0.74
N ASP A 111 -6.57 21.88 0.59
CA ASP A 111 -7.61 22.77 1.07
C ASP A 111 -7.98 22.55 2.55
N TYR A 112 -7.79 21.32 3.08
CA TYR A 112 -8.34 20.95 4.39
C TYR A 112 -7.32 20.39 5.39
N LEU A 113 -6.20 19.85 4.95
CA LEU A 113 -5.25 19.17 5.85
C LEU A 113 -3.95 19.93 6.04
N LEU A 114 -3.50 20.69 5.05
CA LEU A 114 -2.27 21.48 5.17
C LEU A 114 -2.55 22.81 5.86
N SER A 115 -1.62 23.22 6.74
CA SER A 115 -1.61 24.59 7.25
C SER A 115 -1.36 25.58 6.11
N GLN A 116 -1.78 26.83 6.28
CA GLN A 116 -1.62 27.86 5.25
C GLN A 116 -0.16 28.01 4.82
N ASP A 117 0.77 28.04 5.77
CA ASP A 117 2.21 28.21 5.49
C ASP A 117 2.79 27.05 4.66
N VAL A 118 2.38 25.80 4.96
CA VAL A 118 2.79 24.61 4.20
C VAL A 118 2.18 24.64 2.81
N ARG A 119 0.89 24.97 2.71
CA ARG A 119 0.20 25.11 1.42
C ARG A 119 0.87 26.16 0.53
N ASP A 120 1.17 27.34 1.09
CA ASP A 120 1.85 28.42 0.35
C ASP A 120 3.24 27.96 -0.10
N SER A 121 3.97 27.23 0.74
CA SER A 121 5.28 26.68 0.39
C SER A 121 5.19 25.64 -0.73
N VAL A 122 4.18 24.79 -0.74
CA VAL A 122 3.91 23.84 -1.84
C VAL A 122 3.53 24.59 -3.11
N MET A 123 2.66 25.58 -3.02
CA MET A 123 2.20 26.37 -4.17
C MET A 123 3.33 27.18 -4.83
N HIS A 124 4.31 27.63 -4.05
CA HIS A 124 5.49 28.33 -4.55
C HIS A 124 6.65 27.39 -4.92
N ASN A 125 6.44 26.07 -4.88
CA ASN A 125 7.46 25.05 -5.16
C ASN A 125 8.71 25.10 -4.25
N TYR A 126 8.57 25.59 -3.02
CA TYR A 126 9.65 25.56 -2.03
C TYR A 126 9.81 24.16 -1.43
N ILE A 127 8.69 23.42 -1.31
CA ILE A 127 8.65 22.03 -0.87
C ILE A 127 7.73 21.22 -1.76
N HIS A 128 7.97 19.90 -1.83
CA HIS A 128 7.13 18.94 -2.50
C HIS A 128 6.68 17.88 -1.50
N ILE A 129 5.38 17.56 -1.50
CA ILE A 129 4.84 16.44 -0.72
C ILE A 129 4.67 15.26 -1.67
N HIS A 130 5.53 14.26 -1.50
CA HIS A 130 5.47 13.01 -2.28
C HIS A 130 4.20 12.25 -1.92
N ASP A 131 3.55 11.64 -2.92
CA ASP A 131 2.33 10.84 -2.76
C ASP A 131 1.24 11.52 -1.91
N LYS A 132 1.04 12.82 -2.15
CA LYS A 132 0.10 13.67 -1.41
C LYS A 132 -1.33 13.13 -1.37
N ASP A 133 -1.72 12.37 -2.39
CA ASP A 133 -3.02 11.70 -2.49
C ASP A 133 -3.23 10.61 -1.43
N TYR A 134 -2.16 9.97 -0.97
CA TYR A 134 -2.22 8.96 0.09
C TYR A 134 -2.10 9.54 1.51
N TYR A 135 -1.76 10.83 1.64
CA TYR A 135 -1.57 11.49 2.93
C TYR A 135 -2.76 11.34 3.91
N PRO A 136 -4.04 11.46 3.49
CA PRO A 136 -5.18 11.32 4.39
C PRO A 136 -5.36 9.91 4.93
N THR A 137 -4.96 8.89 4.17
CA THR A 137 -5.13 7.47 4.53
C THR A 137 -4.02 6.96 5.44
N LYS A 138 -2.92 7.74 5.58
CA LYS A 138 -1.73 7.34 6.34
C LYS A 138 -1.13 6.01 5.84
N SER A 139 -1.26 5.75 4.55
CA SER A 139 -0.69 4.58 3.90
C SER A 139 0.83 4.57 4.03
N LEU A 140 1.42 3.39 4.16
CA LEU A 140 2.87 3.23 4.13
C LEU A 140 3.40 3.41 2.71
N THR A 141 4.58 4.00 2.57
CA THR A 141 5.25 4.20 1.27
C THR A 141 6.52 3.37 1.22
N CYS A 142 6.69 2.54 0.19
CA CYS A 142 7.92 1.77 -0.06
C CYS A 142 8.37 0.93 1.15
N VAL A 143 7.91 -0.31 1.22
CA VAL A 143 8.11 -1.20 2.36
C VAL A 143 9.23 -2.21 2.09
N GLN A 144 10.06 -2.48 3.08
CA GLN A 144 10.96 -3.63 3.11
C GLN A 144 10.41 -4.69 4.06
N HIS A 145 10.33 -5.94 3.58
CA HIS A 145 9.83 -7.05 4.39
C HIS A 145 10.97 -7.65 5.22
N PRO A 146 10.80 -7.75 6.56
CA PRO A 146 11.72 -8.45 7.43
C PRO A 146 11.52 -9.96 7.31
N LEU A 147 12.06 -10.54 6.22
CA LEU A 147 11.78 -11.93 5.85
C LEU A 147 12.23 -12.93 6.91
N ASP A 148 13.33 -12.67 7.60
CA ASP A 148 13.81 -13.46 8.74
C ASP A 148 12.72 -13.62 9.81
N VAL A 149 12.16 -12.52 10.28
CA VAL A 149 11.09 -12.52 11.29
C VAL A 149 9.83 -13.22 10.77
N ILE A 150 9.44 -12.94 9.54
CA ILE A 150 8.25 -13.52 8.89
C ILE A 150 8.36 -15.03 8.79
N LEU A 151 9.52 -15.55 8.39
CA LEU A 151 9.73 -16.98 8.20
C LEU A 151 9.88 -17.73 9.51
N GLU A 152 10.54 -17.13 10.52
CA GLU A 152 10.78 -17.74 11.83
C GLU A 152 9.53 -17.79 12.71
N HIS A 153 8.72 -16.73 12.69
CA HIS A 153 7.57 -16.60 13.60
C HIS A 153 6.22 -16.75 12.92
N GLY A 154 6.18 -16.65 11.59
CA GLY A 154 4.93 -16.46 10.87
C GLY A 154 4.40 -15.03 11.07
N PHE A 155 3.20 -14.74 10.56
CA PHE A 155 2.56 -13.44 10.74
C PHE A 155 1.04 -13.54 10.65
N THR A 156 0.38 -12.49 11.10
CA THR A 156 -1.09 -12.34 11.02
C THR A 156 -1.42 -11.11 10.20
N ALA A 157 -2.21 -11.31 9.14
CA ALA A 157 -2.62 -10.26 8.21
C ALA A 157 -4.10 -9.82 8.40
N GLY A 158 -4.64 -9.96 9.61
CA GLY A 158 -6.03 -9.62 9.92
C GLY A 158 -7.07 -10.67 9.51
N HIS A 159 -6.79 -11.50 8.53
CA HIS A 159 -7.71 -12.54 8.01
C HIS A 159 -7.22 -13.98 8.25
N GLY A 160 -6.29 -14.16 9.14
CA GLY A 160 -5.71 -15.46 9.48
C GLY A 160 -4.27 -15.34 9.92
N SER A 161 -3.71 -16.45 10.42
CA SER A 161 -2.32 -16.52 10.87
C SER A 161 -1.54 -17.51 10.03
N SER A 162 -0.37 -17.11 9.58
CA SER A 162 0.61 -17.98 8.94
C SER A 162 1.52 -18.58 10.00
N ARG A 163 1.80 -19.88 9.88
CA ARG A 163 2.73 -20.58 10.77
C ARG A 163 4.18 -20.38 10.29
N PRO A 164 5.19 -20.54 11.18
CA PRO A 164 6.59 -20.57 10.80
C PRO A 164 6.87 -21.53 9.65
N ALA A 165 7.78 -21.16 8.77
CA ALA A 165 8.23 -22.03 7.69
C ALA A 165 9.09 -23.19 8.24
N LYS A 166 9.02 -24.35 7.59
CA LYS A 166 9.83 -25.53 7.96
C LYS A 166 10.55 -26.14 6.76
N ARG A 167 10.32 -25.62 5.56
CA ARG A 167 10.91 -26.09 4.30
C ARG A 167 10.86 -24.97 3.27
N ILE A 168 11.66 -25.14 2.21
CA ILE A 168 11.84 -24.10 1.20
C ILE A 168 10.53 -23.69 0.50
N GLU A 169 9.63 -24.63 0.20
CA GLU A 169 8.37 -24.34 -0.46
C GLU A 169 7.47 -23.45 0.44
N THR A 170 7.41 -23.77 1.72
CA THR A 170 6.63 -22.98 2.68
C THR A 170 7.24 -21.60 2.90
N ALA A 171 8.56 -21.48 2.91
CA ALA A 171 9.26 -20.21 3.03
C ALA A 171 8.97 -19.30 1.82
N ALA A 172 9.08 -19.85 0.60
CA ALA A 172 8.75 -19.12 -0.63
C ALA A 172 7.28 -18.65 -0.66
N VAL A 173 6.34 -19.52 -0.26
CA VAL A 173 4.92 -19.17 -0.18
C VAL A 173 4.66 -18.08 0.86
N LEU A 174 5.29 -18.14 2.05
CA LEU A 174 5.13 -17.09 3.07
C LEU A 174 5.68 -15.74 2.61
N ALA A 175 6.82 -15.74 1.91
CA ALA A 175 7.36 -14.52 1.32
C ALA A 175 6.36 -13.91 0.31
N CYS A 176 5.76 -14.73 -0.54
CA CYS A 176 4.75 -14.29 -1.50
C CYS A 176 3.50 -13.73 -0.79
N ILE A 177 2.97 -14.45 0.20
CA ILE A 177 1.80 -14.00 0.97
C ILE A 177 2.08 -12.68 1.70
N SER A 178 3.29 -12.46 2.21
CA SER A 178 3.65 -11.20 2.86
C SER A 178 3.61 -10.02 1.88
N LEU A 179 4.10 -10.21 0.64
CA LEU A 179 3.99 -9.20 -0.42
C LEU A 179 2.53 -8.94 -0.79
N GLU A 180 1.73 -9.99 -0.97
CA GLU A 180 0.33 -9.88 -1.37
C GLU A 180 -0.54 -9.18 -0.31
N THR A 181 -0.35 -9.50 0.96
CA THR A 181 -1.12 -8.88 2.04
C THR A 181 -0.72 -7.43 2.28
N CYS A 182 0.56 -7.12 2.21
CA CYS A 182 1.05 -5.76 2.36
C CYS A 182 0.56 -4.81 1.25
N GLN A 183 0.25 -5.34 0.07
CA GLN A 183 -0.21 -4.55 -1.08
C GLN A 183 -1.46 -3.71 -0.79
N ASN A 184 -2.33 -4.15 0.13
CA ASN A 184 -3.54 -3.42 0.50
C ASN A 184 -3.30 -2.34 1.57
N GLU A 185 -2.15 -2.37 2.24
CA GLU A 185 -1.81 -1.51 3.38
C GLU A 185 -0.84 -0.38 2.99
N MET A 186 -0.26 -0.46 1.80
CA MET A 186 0.80 0.43 1.36
C MET A 186 0.64 0.82 -0.12
N HIS A 187 1.45 1.78 -0.54
CA HIS A 187 1.63 2.15 -1.94
C HIS A 187 3.13 2.26 -2.27
N GLY A 188 3.48 2.22 -3.55
CA GLY A 188 4.87 2.23 -3.99
C GLY A 188 5.49 0.84 -4.07
N GLY A 189 6.81 0.78 -3.96
CA GLY A 189 7.58 -0.45 -4.12
C GLY A 189 7.63 -1.30 -2.87
N GLN A 190 7.69 -2.62 -3.06
CA GLN A 190 7.98 -3.58 -2.01
C GLN A 190 9.32 -4.25 -2.29
N ALA A 191 10.13 -4.49 -1.27
CA ALA A 191 11.41 -5.15 -1.41
C ALA A 191 11.62 -6.20 -0.31
N ILE A 192 12.30 -7.27 -0.67
CA ILE A 192 12.81 -8.28 0.25
C ILE A 192 14.34 -8.24 0.14
N PRO A 193 15.04 -7.56 1.05
CA PRO A 193 16.48 -7.56 1.04
C PRO A 193 17.04 -8.94 1.38
N ALA A 194 18.20 -9.30 0.82
CA ALA A 194 18.91 -10.55 1.11
C ALA A 194 18.01 -11.80 1.04
N PHE A 195 17.16 -11.89 0.03
CA PHE A 195 16.16 -12.94 -0.14
C PHE A 195 16.75 -14.35 -0.10
N ASP A 196 17.84 -14.57 -0.80
CA ASP A 196 18.59 -15.81 -0.84
C ASP A 196 19.17 -16.20 0.52
N PHE A 197 19.75 -15.25 1.22
CA PHE A 197 20.33 -15.44 2.56
C PHE A 197 19.28 -15.91 3.57
N TYR A 198 18.12 -15.29 3.58
CA TYR A 198 17.03 -15.65 4.51
C TYR A 198 16.33 -16.95 4.13
N LEU A 199 16.42 -17.40 2.88
CA LEU A 199 15.89 -18.70 2.45
C LEU A 199 16.86 -19.86 2.70
N ALA A 200 18.16 -19.62 2.82
CA ALA A 200 19.19 -20.65 2.98
C ALA A 200 18.93 -21.63 4.16
N PRO A 201 18.48 -21.20 5.36
CA PRO A 201 18.13 -22.13 6.44
C PRO A 201 17.03 -23.12 6.05
N TYR A 202 16.07 -22.71 5.22
CA TYR A 202 14.94 -23.55 4.79
C TYR A 202 15.33 -24.53 3.69
N VAL A 203 16.31 -24.19 2.87
CA VAL A 203 16.97 -25.13 1.96
C VAL A 203 17.63 -26.24 2.80
N ARG A 204 18.36 -25.85 3.85
CA ARG A 204 19.00 -26.80 4.77
C ARG A 204 17.99 -27.71 5.49
N MET A 205 16.87 -27.14 5.96
CA MET A 205 15.79 -27.92 6.57
C MET A 205 15.18 -28.92 5.59
N SER A 206 15.01 -28.52 4.32
CA SER A 206 14.49 -29.39 3.27
C SER A 206 15.46 -30.54 2.95
N TYR A 207 16.76 -30.26 2.93
CA TYR A 207 17.77 -31.30 2.77
C TYR A 207 17.73 -32.32 3.93
N LYS A 208 17.67 -31.85 5.18
CA LYS A 208 17.52 -32.72 6.34
C LYS A 208 16.26 -33.58 6.29
N GLU A 209 15.18 -33.06 5.74
CA GLU A 209 13.93 -33.81 5.49
C GLU A 209 14.14 -34.93 4.46
N GLU A 210 14.87 -34.66 3.35
CA GLU A 210 15.17 -35.67 2.34
C GLU A 210 16.08 -36.77 2.89
N VAL A 211 17.11 -36.45 3.70
CA VAL A 211 17.93 -37.44 4.38
C VAL A 211 17.08 -38.32 5.29
N LYS A 212 16.19 -37.75 6.12
CA LYS A 212 15.26 -38.51 6.95
C LYS A 212 14.33 -39.44 6.16
N ASN A 213 13.90 -39.01 4.98
CA ASN A 213 13.07 -39.83 4.09
C ASN A 213 13.88 -41.02 3.56
N LEU A 214 15.17 -40.81 3.22
CA LEU A 214 16.06 -41.87 2.79
C LEU A 214 16.35 -42.87 3.91
N GLU A 215 16.62 -42.41 5.16
CA GLU A 215 16.76 -43.30 6.33
C GLU A 215 15.58 -44.25 6.50
N LYS A 216 14.35 -43.68 6.40
CA LYS A 216 13.13 -44.48 6.51
C LYS A 216 12.96 -45.47 5.38
N LEU A 217 13.40 -45.11 4.19
CA LEU A 217 13.29 -45.95 2.99
C LEU A 217 14.32 -47.08 2.97
N THR A 218 15.58 -46.80 3.34
CA THR A 218 16.70 -47.73 3.29
C THR A 218 16.86 -48.54 4.55
N GLY A 219 16.45 -48.02 5.71
CA GLY A 219 16.71 -48.55 7.02
C GLY A 219 18.17 -48.33 7.50
N GLU A 220 18.94 -47.54 6.77
CA GLU A 220 20.31 -47.18 7.13
C GLU A 220 20.35 -45.98 8.03
N ASP A 221 21.31 -45.91 8.96
CA ASP A 221 21.58 -44.73 9.77
C ASP A 221 22.36 -43.72 8.91
N LEU A 222 21.70 -42.57 8.61
CA LEU A 222 22.28 -41.48 7.85
C LEU A 222 22.45 -40.21 8.71
N SER A 223 22.45 -40.35 10.02
CA SER A 223 22.51 -39.20 10.96
C SER A 223 23.77 -38.34 10.77
N ASP A 224 24.87 -38.89 10.32
CA ASP A 224 26.10 -38.18 9.94
C ASP A 224 25.91 -37.21 8.79
N LEU A 225 24.94 -37.43 7.89
CA LEU A 225 24.62 -36.52 6.79
C LEU A 225 23.86 -35.27 7.23
N TYR A 226 23.24 -35.24 8.41
CA TYR A 226 22.48 -34.08 8.87
C TYR A 226 23.31 -32.81 9.06
N ASP A 227 24.57 -32.96 9.50
CA ASP A 227 25.43 -31.85 9.89
C ASP A 227 26.60 -31.59 8.93
N ILE A 228 26.60 -32.30 7.78
CA ILE A 228 27.57 -32.04 6.73
C ILE A 228 27.39 -30.60 6.22
N ALA A 229 28.50 -29.87 6.15
CA ALA A 229 28.53 -28.58 5.41
C ALA A 229 28.42 -28.90 3.92
N ILE A 230 27.36 -28.39 3.30
CA ILE A 230 27.18 -28.50 1.85
C ILE A 230 27.56 -27.15 1.27
N ASP A 231 28.75 -27.10 0.68
CA ASP A 231 29.27 -25.86 0.09
C ASP A 231 28.53 -25.52 -1.21
N ASP A 232 28.04 -26.55 -1.92
CA ASP A 232 27.36 -26.44 -3.19
C ASP A 232 26.16 -27.38 -3.28
N TYR A 233 24.94 -26.81 -3.38
CA TYR A 233 23.75 -27.56 -3.75
C TYR A 233 23.68 -27.69 -5.28
N LEU A 234 24.50 -28.56 -5.87
CA LEU A 234 24.52 -28.81 -7.31
C LEU A 234 23.94 -30.18 -7.65
N GLU A 235 23.07 -30.18 -8.66
CA GLU A 235 22.58 -31.43 -9.22
C GLU A 235 23.70 -32.15 -9.96
N LYS A 236 23.95 -33.42 -9.61
CA LYS A 236 24.97 -34.26 -10.23
C LYS A 236 24.38 -35.61 -10.60
N ASP A 237 24.98 -36.23 -11.61
CA ASP A 237 24.65 -37.63 -11.99
C ASP A 237 25.03 -38.57 -10.83
N LEU A 238 24.18 -39.54 -10.57
CA LEU A 238 24.40 -40.57 -9.57
C LEU A 238 25.24 -41.76 -10.12
N ALA A 239 25.58 -41.74 -11.40
CA ALA A 239 26.41 -42.78 -12.00
C ALA A 239 27.81 -42.79 -11.39
N GLY A 240 28.26 -43.97 -10.95
CA GLY A 240 29.56 -44.14 -10.31
C GLY A 240 29.63 -43.81 -8.82
N LEU A 241 28.53 -43.31 -8.20
CA LEU A 241 28.43 -43.15 -6.76
C LEU A 241 27.79 -44.39 -6.12
N GLU A 242 28.34 -44.82 -4.98
CA GLU A 242 27.83 -45.97 -4.21
C GLU A 242 27.65 -45.64 -2.73
N GLY A 243 26.87 -46.46 -2.04
CA GLY A 243 26.61 -46.34 -0.61
C GLY A 243 26.13 -44.95 -0.16
N LYS A 244 26.68 -44.46 0.95
CA LYS A 244 26.27 -43.16 1.54
C LYS A 244 26.48 -41.97 0.59
N ALA A 245 27.56 -41.98 -0.22
CA ALA A 245 27.82 -40.86 -1.15
C ALA A 245 26.73 -40.75 -2.23
N ARG A 246 26.17 -41.86 -2.64
CA ARG A 246 25.04 -41.89 -3.59
C ARG A 246 23.76 -41.35 -2.93
N LEU A 247 23.50 -41.73 -1.66
CA LEU A 247 22.34 -41.27 -0.90
C LEU A 247 22.42 -39.77 -0.61
N GLU A 248 23.60 -39.29 -0.24
CA GLU A 248 23.87 -37.87 -0.02
C GLU A 248 23.58 -37.05 -1.30
N GLN A 249 24.19 -37.43 -2.41
CA GLN A 249 23.98 -36.76 -3.70
C GLN A 249 22.50 -36.84 -4.14
N HIS A 250 21.82 -37.94 -3.86
CA HIS A 250 20.38 -38.05 -4.12
C HIS A 250 19.58 -37.06 -3.31
N ALA A 251 19.86 -36.88 -2.01
CA ALA A 251 19.24 -35.90 -1.16
C ALA A 251 19.50 -34.47 -1.65
N ILE A 252 20.72 -34.15 -2.10
CA ILE A 252 21.08 -32.88 -2.72
C ILE A 252 20.26 -32.65 -3.98
N ASN A 253 20.23 -33.59 -4.94
CA ASN A 253 19.47 -33.48 -6.19
C ASN A 253 17.98 -33.23 -5.93
N LYS A 254 17.40 -33.95 -4.95
CA LYS A 254 16.00 -33.73 -4.53
C LYS A 254 15.79 -32.33 -3.97
N THR A 255 16.72 -31.85 -3.14
CA THR A 255 16.64 -30.52 -2.55
C THR A 255 16.75 -29.43 -3.63
N VAL A 256 17.66 -29.56 -4.57
CA VAL A 256 17.80 -28.64 -5.72
C VAL A 256 16.49 -28.54 -6.50
N ASN A 257 15.89 -29.68 -6.83
CA ASN A 257 14.59 -29.71 -7.53
C ASN A 257 13.49 -29.01 -6.73
N ARG A 258 13.45 -29.19 -5.42
CA ARG A 258 12.50 -28.50 -4.53
C ARG A 258 12.72 -26.98 -4.52
N VAL A 259 13.98 -26.55 -4.51
CA VAL A 259 14.32 -25.10 -4.59
C VAL A 259 13.85 -24.53 -5.93
N HIS A 260 14.13 -25.20 -7.05
CA HIS A 260 13.67 -24.76 -8.36
C HIS A 260 12.15 -24.62 -8.41
N GLN A 261 11.42 -25.63 -8.01
CA GLN A 261 9.94 -25.58 -7.97
C GLN A 261 9.41 -24.48 -7.06
N ALA A 262 10.05 -24.27 -5.90
CA ALA A 262 9.66 -23.22 -4.98
C ALA A 262 9.88 -21.81 -5.58
N MET A 263 11.00 -21.60 -6.27
CA MET A 263 11.33 -20.34 -6.94
C MET A 263 10.43 -20.07 -8.15
N GLU A 264 10.20 -21.08 -8.98
CA GLU A 264 9.23 -20.98 -10.08
C GLU A 264 7.84 -20.59 -9.56
N ALA A 265 7.35 -21.27 -8.53
CA ALA A 265 6.06 -20.96 -7.93
C ALA A 265 6.02 -19.55 -7.33
N PHE A 266 7.12 -19.08 -6.72
CA PHE A 266 7.24 -17.71 -6.20
C PHE A 266 7.14 -16.68 -7.32
N ILE A 267 7.89 -16.86 -8.41
CA ILE A 267 7.90 -15.95 -9.56
C ILE A 267 6.51 -15.88 -10.20
N HIS A 268 5.92 -17.04 -10.52
CA HIS A 268 4.58 -17.08 -11.13
C HIS A 268 3.53 -16.37 -10.29
N ARG A 269 3.49 -16.61 -8.97
CA ARG A 269 2.54 -15.93 -8.08
C ARG A 269 2.78 -14.44 -7.98
N SER A 270 4.03 -14.00 -8.00
CA SER A 270 4.36 -12.58 -7.96
C SER A 270 4.05 -11.86 -9.28
N GLU A 271 4.01 -12.57 -10.41
CA GLU A 271 3.70 -12.02 -11.73
C GLU A 271 2.22 -12.05 -12.11
N GLU A 272 1.44 -12.99 -11.60
CA GLU A 272 0.00 -13.12 -11.91
C GLU A 272 -0.86 -11.91 -11.52
N ARG A 273 -0.30 -10.92 -10.81
CA ARG A 273 -1.01 -9.74 -10.31
C ARG A 273 -0.49 -8.40 -10.84
N ARG A 274 0.22 -8.42 -11.96
CA ARG A 274 0.61 -7.17 -12.64
C ARG A 274 -0.45 -6.65 -13.59
#